data_80f5103f781e7d425a31325be7afc100
#
_entry.id   80f5103f781e7d425a31325be7afc100
#
_cell.length_a   1.000
_cell.length_b   1.000
_cell.length_c   1.000
_cell.angle_alpha   90.00
_cell.angle_beta   90.00
_cell.angle_gamma   90.00
#
_symmetry.space_group_name_H-M   'P 1'
#
loop_
_entity.id
_entity.type
_entity.pdbx_description
1 polymer ?
#
loop_
_entity_poly.entity_id
_entity_poly.type
_entity_poly.pdbx_seq_one_letter_code
_entity_poly.pdbx_strand_id
1 'polypeptide(L)'
;MQEEKIDPEKRKKYIAHARETVYWEACMEKGDRLEKKDPWKKIRGRIAIFLIFIGWVFIAMIIYQISQFDYEMANFDPYEILQVSMSADKKTIKSQYKKLSLIYHPDKPTGDEKTFMKLRKAYDALTDETARYNWEHYGNPDGPQAMQFGIGLPAWIVEEKNSVWVLGVYTLIFMIGLPTAVWYWWSRSSKFSSEQVLLDTTQLYYYYFHKTPHMMLRRVLMVLAASLEFEKGHNYEIVERPTDNAEIPQLMKSLPNLGINNKERPLCFVYSVKARSLIFAHLSRLSLSKNTLHQDRLYIVKKCPYLIHEMVSCISQLILLAHAGRIARLPSLDTVEATMRCSALIVQALWEKQSPLLQLPHIEEDMLKYFYSRKRNIKSLKQLAQMKDDERKSLLRSINDEQYKDVIKVSLSVLK
;
A
#
# COMPACT_ATOMS: atom_id res chain seq x y z
N MET A 1 -7.35 4.82 -7.54
CA MET A 1 -7.24 6.20 -8.09
C MET A 1 -6.36 6.12 -9.34
N GLN A 2 -6.96 6.24 -10.51
CA GLN A 2 -6.24 6.31 -11.77
C GLN A 2 -5.49 7.65 -11.80
N GLU A 3 -4.16 7.59 -11.87
CA GLU A 3 -3.35 8.76 -12.24
C GLU A 3 -3.73 9.14 -13.67
N GLU A 4 -4.52 10.17 -13.81
CA GLU A 4 -4.77 10.82 -15.10
C GLU A 4 -3.42 11.24 -15.66
N LYS A 5 -2.99 10.60 -16.74
CA LYS A 5 -1.78 10.97 -17.49
C LYS A 5 -2.02 12.34 -18.09
N ILE A 6 -1.60 13.37 -17.38
CA ILE A 6 -1.62 14.74 -17.88
C ILE A 6 -0.75 14.79 -19.15
N ASP A 7 -1.37 15.22 -20.25
CA ASP A 7 -0.75 15.43 -21.56
C ASP A 7 0.59 16.17 -21.41
N PRO A 8 1.71 15.66 -21.96
CA PRO A 8 3.03 16.27 -21.82
C PRO A 8 3.11 17.73 -22.29
N GLU A 9 2.29 18.16 -23.23
CA GLU A 9 2.19 19.57 -23.63
C GLU A 9 1.51 20.44 -22.59
N LYS A 10 0.43 19.97 -21.99
CA LYS A 10 -0.22 20.65 -20.86
C LYS A 10 0.73 20.76 -19.67
N ARG A 11 1.51 19.70 -19.42
CA ARG A 11 2.53 19.70 -18.36
C ARG A 11 3.62 20.74 -18.63
N LYS A 12 4.11 20.89 -19.88
CA LYS A 12 5.09 21.92 -20.26
C LYS A 12 4.52 23.34 -20.10
N LYS A 13 3.27 23.59 -20.48
CA LYS A 13 2.59 24.88 -20.27
C LYS A 13 2.38 25.20 -18.80
N TYR A 14 2.01 24.21 -17.98
CA TYR A 14 1.91 24.35 -16.52
C TYR A 14 3.27 24.66 -15.88
N ILE A 15 4.34 23.98 -16.33
CA ILE A 15 5.71 24.21 -15.86
C ILE A 15 6.21 25.61 -16.27
N ALA A 16 5.94 26.05 -17.49
CA ALA A 16 6.33 27.38 -17.95
C ALA A 16 5.62 28.48 -17.15
N HIS A 17 4.31 28.31 -16.88
CA HIS A 17 3.53 29.26 -16.10
C HIS A 17 3.86 29.27 -14.60
N ALA A 18 4.26 28.11 -14.05
CA ALA A 18 4.71 28.00 -12.67
C ALA A 18 6.12 28.59 -12.43
N ARG A 19 6.98 28.65 -13.46
CA ARG A 19 8.30 29.30 -13.38
C ARG A 19 8.24 30.80 -13.10
N GLU A 20 7.13 31.43 -13.37
CA GLU A 20 6.89 32.86 -13.13
C GLU A 20 6.48 33.19 -11.68
N THR A 21 6.31 32.20 -10.82
CA THR A 21 5.87 32.43 -9.43
C THR A 21 6.95 32.14 -8.41
N VAL A 22 7.04 32.96 -7.36
CA VAL A 22 7.98 32.84 -6.24
C VAL A 22 7.92 31.48 -5.55
N TYR A 23 6.79 30.78 -5.63
CA TYR A 23 6.61 29.42 -5.10
C TYR A 23 7.31 28.32 -5.92
N TRP A 24 7.80 28.63 -7.13
CA TRP A 24 8.39 27.63 -8.02
C TRP A 24 9.63 26.97 -7.43
N GLU A 25 10.55 27.76 -6.87
CA GLU A 25 11.79 27.22 -6.28
C GLU A 25 11.50 26.32 -5.08
N ALA A 26 10.57 26.73 -4.19
CA ALA A 26 10.16 25.92 -3.06
C ALA A 26 9.42 24.64 -3.48
N CYS A 27 8.61 24.70 -4.55
CA CYS A 27 7.95 23.51 -5.10
C CYS A 27 8.92 22.57 -5.80
N MET A 28 9.90 23.09 -6.52
CA MET A 28 10.97 22.30 -7.15
C MET A 28 11.85 21.64 -6.11
N GLU A 29 12.28 22.38 -5.11
CA GLU A 29 13.09 21.85 -4.01
C GLU A 29 12.33 20.75 -3.24
N LYS A 30 11.03 20.92 -3.04
CA LYS A 30 10.16 19.90 -2.44
C LYS A 30 9.99 18.70 -3.36
N GLY A 31 9.82 18.91 -4.66
CA GLY A 31 9.76 17.87 -5.68
C GLY A 31 11.05 17.05 -5.72
N ASP A 32 12.22 17.72 -5.75
CA ASP A 32 13.52 17.07 -5.73
C ASP A 32 13.79 16.31 -4.44
N ARG A 33 13.36 16.84 -3.29
CA ARG A 33 13.43 16.13 -2.00
C ARG A 33 12.56 14.87 -1.98
N LEU A 34 11.37 14.92 -2.58
CA LEU A 34 10.47 13.77 -2.69
C LEU A 34 11.00 12.70 -3.68
N GLU A 35 11.64 13.15 -4.77
CA GLU A 35 12.28 12.26 -5.74
C GLU A 35 13.56 11.61 -5.20
N LYS A 36 14.37 12.37 -4.44
CA LYS A 36 15.56 11.86 -3.75
C LYS A 36 15.25 10.92 -2.58
N LYS A 37 14.07 11.01 -1.96
CA LYS A 37 13.72 10.20 -0.80
C LYS A 37 13.55 8.71 -1.07
N ASP A 38 13.37 8.29 -2.33
CA ASP A 38 13.17 6.88 -2.63
C ASP A 38 13.86 6.43 -3.94
N PRO A 39 15.21 6.45 -3.99
CA PRO A 39 15.97 5.97 -5.15
C PRO A 39 15.68 4.48 -5.43
N TRP A 40 15.29 3.72 -4.40
CA TRP A 40 14.94 2.30 -4.49
C TRP A 40 13.58 2.03 -5.14
N LYS A 41 12.68 3.00 -5.20
CA LYS A 41 11.34 2.82 -5.79
C LYS A 41 11.42 2.47 -7.29
N LYS A 42 12.28 3.17 -8.02
CA LYS A 42 12.55 2.89 -9.46
C LYS A 42 13.24 1.53 -9.65
N ILE A 43 14.15 1.18 -8.74
CA ILE A 43 14.88 -0.10 -8.77
C ILE A 43 13.94 -1.26 -8.43
N ARG A 44 13.11 -1.15 -7.39
CA ARG A 44 12.10 -2.15 -7.04
C ARG A 44 11.13 -2.43 -8.20
N GLY A 45 10.68 -1.39 -8.90
CA GLY A 45 9.84 -1.56 -10.09
C GLY A 45 10.52 -2.36 -11.20
N ARG A 46 11.79 -2.08 -11.49
CA ARG A 46 12.57 -2.84 -12.48
C ARG A 46 12.82 -4.29 -12.04
N ILE A 47 13.15 -4.50 -10.77
CA ILE A 47 13.33 -5.85 -10.21
C ILE A 47 12.03 -6.64 -10.28
N ALA A 48 10.88 -6.04 -9.95
CA ALA A 48 9.58 -6.69 -10.06
C ALA A 48 9.26 -7.13 -11.51
N ILE A 49 9.50 -6.25 -12.49
CA ILE A 49 9.32 -6.57 -13.92
C ILE A 49 10.27 -7.71 -14.34
N PHE A 50 11.52 -7.67 -13.89
CA PHE A 50 12.51 -8.71 -14.19
C PHE A 50 12.12 -10.07 -13.58
N LEU A 51 11.62 -10.10 -12.35
CA LEU A 51 11.12 -11.33 -11.72
C LEU A 51 9.89 -11.90 -12.43
N ILE A 52 8.97 -11.05 -12.88
CA ILE A 52 7.82 -11.46 -13.68
C ILE A 52 8.30 -12.08 -15.02
N PHE A 53 9.28 -11.47 -15.68
CA PHE A 53 9.84 -11.99 -16.91
C PHE A 53 10.50 -13.36 -16.72
N ILE A 54 11.29 -13.54 -15.65
CA ILE A 54 11.87 -14.84 -15.29
C ILE A 54 10.75 -15.88 -15.06
N GLY A 55 9.67 -15.51 -14.37
CA GLY A 55 8.51 -16.38 -14.16
C GLY A 55 7.90 -16.86 -15.48
N TRP A 56 7.73 -15.98 -16.46
CA TRP A 56 7.21 -16.33 -17.77
C TRP A 56 8.15 -17.25 -18.57
N VAL A 57 9.48 -17.00 -18.50
CA VAL A 57 10.49 -17.86 -19.12
C VAL A 57 10.45 -19.26 -18.49
N PHE A 58 10.29 -19.35 -17.17
CA PHE A 58 10.18 -20.63 -16.47
C PHE A 58 8.92 -21.40 -16.88
N ILE A 59 7.78 -20.72 -16.98
CA ILE A 59 6.52 -21.34 -17.48
C ILE A 59 6.70 -21.83 -18.91
N ALA A 60 7.29 -21.01 -19.80
CA ALA A 60 7.55 -21.42 -21.19
C ALA A 60 8.47 -22.65 -21.27
N MET A 61 9.48 -22.73 -20.40
CA MET A 61 10.37 -23.90 -20.31
C MET A 61 9.62 -25.16 -19.85
N ILE A 62 8.72 -25.05 -18.88
CA ILE A 62 7.87 -26.16 -18.44
C ILE A 62 6.96 -26.64 -19.60
N ILE A 63 6.29 -25.70 -20.27
CA ILE A 63 5.42 -26.02 -21.41
C ILE A 63 6.23 -26.73 -22.51
N TYR A 64 7.45 -26.26 -22.81
CA TYR A 64 8.34 -26.89 -23.75
C TYR A 64 8.71 -28.32 -23.33
N GLN A 65 9.06 -28.55 -22.05
CA GLN A 65 9.32 -29.90 -21.53
C GLN A 65 8.10 -30.82 -21.65
N ILE A 66 6.91 -30.31 -21.30
CA ILE A 66 5.66 -31.07 -21.41
C ILE A 66 5.36 -31.42 -22.88
N SER A 67 5.64 -30.52 -23.82
CA SER A 67 5.42 -30.78 -25.25
C SER A 67 6.38 -31.81 -25.83
N GLN A 68 7.51 -32.06 -25.17
CA GLN A 68 8.49 -33.11 -25.55
C GLN A 68 8.11 -34.48 -24.97
N PHE A 69 7.15 -34.56 -24.05
CA PHE A 69 6.63 -35.84 -23.60
C PHE A 69 5.80 -36.46 -24.71
N ASP A 70 6.37 -37.46 -25.40
CA ASP A 70 5.72 -38.21 -26.44
C ASP A 70 4.47 -38.90 -25.91
N TYR A 71 3.31 -38.47 -26.39
CA TYR A 71 2.02 -39.16 -26.23
C TYR A 71 1.95 -40.49 -27.00
N GLU A 72 3.11 -41.07 -27.36
CA GLU A 72 3.19 -42.27 -28.17
C GLU A 72 2.53 -43.51 -27.55
N MET A 73 2.19 -43.46 -26.25
CA MET A 73 1.54 -44.60 -25.59
C MET A 73 0.03 -44.44 -25.47
N ALA A 74 -0.54 -43.29 -25.87
CA ALA A 74 -2.00 -43.08 -25.74
C ALA A 74 -2.82 -43.89 -26.78
N ASN A 75 -2.23 -44.28 -27.89
CA ASN A 75 -2.88 -45.09 -28.93
C ASN A 75 -2.06 -46.37 -29.20
N PHE A 76 -1.91 -47.24 -28.20
CA PHE A 76 -1.23 -48.49 -28.35
C PHE A 76 -2.16 -49.53 -29.00
N ASP A 77 -2.03 -49.73 -30.33
CA ASP A 77 -2.69 -50.80 -31.06
C ASP A 77 -1.68 -51.90 -31.44
N PRO A 78 -1.73 -53.07 -30.78
CA PRO A 78 -0.78 -54.17 -31.05
C PRO A 78 -0.90 -54.75 -32.46
N TYR A 79 -2.08 -54.67 -33.09
CA TYR A 79 -2.28 -55.17 -34.45
C TYR A 79 -1.62 -54.25 -35.50
N GLU A 80 -1.71 -52.96 -35.31
CA GLU A 80 -1.08 -51.95 -36.16
C GLU A 80 0.45 -52.00 -36.02
N ILE A 81 0.97 -52.11 -34.80
CA ILE A 81 2.41 -52.16 -34.51
C ILE A 81 3.06 -53.42 -35.15
N LEU A 82 2.37 -54.56 -35.08
CA LEU A 82 2.84 -55.81 -35.67
C LEU A 82 2.50 -55.97 -37.15
N GLN A 83 1.74 -55.03 -37.72
CA GLN A 83 1.27 -55.06 -39.13
C GLN A 83 0.51 -56.31 -39.43
N VAL A 84 -0.38 -56.74 -38.54
CA VAL A 84 -1.22 -57.97 -38.72
C VAL A 84 -2.69 -57.62 -38.69
N SER A 85 -3.55 -58.39 -39.36
CA SER A 85 -4.99 -58.21 -39.29
C SER A 85 -5.53 -58.64 -37.93
N MET A 86 -6.65 -58.05 -37.48
CA MET A 86 -7.34 -58.42 -36.20
C MET A 86 -7.75 -59.90 -36.14
N SER A 87 -7.86 -60.58 -37.28
CA SER A 87 -8.19 -62.02 -37.43
C SER A 87 -6.96 -62.95 -37.62
N ALA A 88 -5.77 -62.40 -37.35
CA ALA A 88 -4.52 -63.18 -37.56
C ALA A 88 -4.36 -64.29 -36.53
N ASP A 89 -3.99 -65.52 -37.04
CA ASP A 89 -3.69 -66.64 -36.14
C ASP A 89 -2.35 -66.44 -35.42
N LYS A 90 -2.22 -67.05 -34.21
CA LYS A 90 -1.02 -66.97 -33.35
C LYS A 90 0.28 -67.32 -34.12
N LYS A 91 0.22 -68.20 -35.13
CA LYS A 91 1.37 -68.50 -35.97
C LYS A 91 1.81 -67.34 -36.85
N THR A 92 0.85 -66.60 -37.42
CA THR A 92 1.08 -65.40 -38.21
C THR A 92 1.68 -64.25 -37.39
N ILE A 93 1.13 -64.02 -36.16
CA ILE A 93 1.64 -63.02 -35.24
C ILE A 93 3.10 -63.29 -34.85
N LYS A 94 3.43 -64.58 -34.53
CA LYS A 94 4.80 -65.00 -34.21
C LYS A 94 5.76 -64.83 -35.35
N SER A 95 5.31 -65.16 -36.61
CA SER A 95 6.11 -65.02 -37.84
C SER A 95 6.44 -63.54 -38.11
N GLN A 96 5.44 -62.65 -38.01
CA GLN A 96 5.64 -61.24 -38.26
C GLN A 96 6.51 -60.59 -37.17
N TYR A 97 6.28 -60.94 -35.91
CA TYR A 97 7.16 -60.50 -34.83
C TYR A 97 8.62 -60.87 -35.07
N LYS A 98 8.88 -62.12 -35.51
CA LYS A 98 10.23 -62.57 -35.80
C LYS A 98 10.86 -61.79 -36.92
N LYS A 99 10.08 -61.43 -37.97
CA LYS A 99 10.58 -60.63 -39.12
C LYS A 99 10.93 -59.19 -38.64
N LEU A 100 10.02 -58.54 -37.95
CA LEU A 100 10.21 -57.18 -37.52
C LEU A 100 11.28 -57.04 -36.40
N SER A 101 11.37 -58.01 -35.49
CA SER A 101 12.41 -58.05 -34.48
C SER A 101 13.82 -58.20 -35.07
N LEU A 102 13.97 -58.89 -36.19
CA LEU A 102 15.25 -58.99 -36.92
C LEU A 102 15.66 -57.67 -37.61
N ILE A 103 14.69 -56.85 -38.01
CA ILE A 103 14.92 -55.53 -38.64
C ILE A 103 15.27 -54.44 -37.59
N TYR A 104 14.53 -54.40 -36.52
CA TYR A 104 14.64 -53.34 -35.48
C TYR A 104 15.50 -53.75 -34.27
N HIS A 105 16.26 -54.86 -34.36
CA HIS A 105 17.11 -55.32 -33.27
C HIS A 105 18.17 -54.28 -32.91
N PRO A 106 18.40 -53.96 -31.61
CA PRO A 106 19.34 -52.92 -31.20
C PRO A 106 20.80 -53.18 -31.62
N ASP A 107 21.19 -54.46 -31.89
CA ASP A 107 22.53 -54.80 -32.34
C ASP A 107 22.76 -54.53 -33.85
N LYS A 108 21.76 -54.10 -34.59
CA LYS A 108 21.89 -53.77 -36.01
C LYS A 108 22.02 -52.28 -36.25
N PRO A 109 22.68 -51.86 -37.33
CA PRO A 109 22.82 -50.42 -37.64
C PRO A 109 21.48 -49.71 -37.94
N THR A 110 20.44 -50.46 -38.26
CA THR A 110 19.05 -49.97 -38.45
C THR A 110 18.17 -50.20 -37.24
N GLY A 111 18.76 -50.64 -36.09
CA GLY A 111 18.03 -50.94 -34.88
C GLY A 111 17.58 -49.69 -34.13
N ASP A 112 16.33 -49.73 -33.65
CA ASP A 112 15.78 -48.72 -32.77
C ASP A 112 15.22 -49.40 -31.53
N GLU A 113 15.85 -49.13 -30.39
CA GLU A 113 15.51 -49.71 -29.10
C GLU A 113 14.05 -49.41 -28.71
N LYS A 114 13.57 -48.22 -28.99
CA LYS A 114 12.19 -47.81 -28.67
C LYS A 114 11.17 -48.60 -29.51
N THR A 115 11.43 -48.74 -30.80
CA THR A 115 10.54 -49.50 -31.72
C THR A 115 10.60 -50.99 -31.37
N PHE A 116 11.77 -51.52 -31.03
CA PHE A 116 11.91 -52.90 -30.59
C PHE A 116 11.14 -53.21 -29.31
N MET A 117 11.17 -52.29 -28.30
CA MET A 117 10.39 -52.41 -27.08
C MET A 117 8.88 -52.37 -27.34
N LYS A 118 8.42 -51.47 -28.26
CA LYS A 118 7.01 -51.41 -28.68
C LYS A 118 6.56 -52.70 -29.37
N LEU A 119 7.39 -53.26 -30.25
CA LEU A 119 7.15 -54.53 -30.92
C LEU A 119 7.04 -55.69 -29.94
N ARG A 120 7.92 -55.75 -28.94
CA ARG A 120 7.88 -56.76 -27.91
C ARG A 120 6.59 -56.67 -27.10
N LYS A 121 6.25 -55.47 -26.64
CA LYS A 121 5.00 -55.26 -25.91
C LYS A 121 3.75 -55.59 -26.72
N ALA A 122 3.75 -55.29 -28.01
CA ALA A 122 2.65 -55.65 -28.93
C ALA A 122 2.53 -57.17 -29.10
N TYR A 123 3.66 -57.88 -29.16
CA TYR A 123 3.69 -59.34 -29.24
C TYR A 123 3.17 -59.97 -27.94
N ASP A 124 3.61 -59.49 -26.75
CA ASP A 124 3.19 -59.98 -25.47
C ASP A 124 1.68 -59.70 -25.27
N ALA A 125 1.16 -58.54 -25.69
CA ALA A 125 -0.25 -58.20 -25.64
C ALA A 125 -1.17 -59.14 -26.45
N LEU A 126 -0.65 -59.78 -27.49
CA LEU A 126 -1.43 -60.70 -28.31
C LEU A 126 -1.19 -62.19 -28.02
N THR A 127 -0.11 -62.56 -27.31
CA THR A 127 0.26 -63.93 -27.04
C THR A 127 0.11 -64.36 -25.62
N ASP A 128 0.31 -63.46 -24.64
CA ASP A 128 0.13 -63.73 -23.20
C ASP A 128 -1.30 -63.40 -22.79
N GLU A 129 -1.97 -64.30 -22.08
CA GLU A 129 -3.36 -64.13 -21.61
C GLU A 129 -3.51 -62.97 -20.62
N THR A 130 -2.55 -62.73 -19.76
CA THR A 130 -2.55 -61.67 -18.79
C THR A 130 -2.36 -60.29 -19.44
N ALA A 131 -1.40 -60.20 -20.37
CA ALA A 131 -1.13 -58.99 -21.12
C ALA A 131 -2.29 -58.64 -22.07
N ARG A 132 -2.95 -59.67 -22.68
CA ARG A 132 -4.11 -59.51 -23.52
C ARG A 132 -5.32 -58.99 -22.70
N TYR A 133 -5.61 -59.58 -21.55
CA TYR A 133 -6.67 -59.13 -20.65
C TYR A 133 -6.45 -57.67 -20.22
N ASN A 134 -5.22 -57.33 -19.86
CA ASN A 134 -4.86 -55.98 -19.48
C ASN A 134 -5.03 -54.98 -20.62
N TRP A 135 -4.62 -55.35 -21.85
CA TRP A 135 -4.80 -54.51 -23.04
C TRP A 135 -6.28 -54.29 -23.39
N GLU A 136 -7.09 -55.39 -23.38
CA GLU A 136 -8.52 -55.31 -23.69
C GLU A 136 -9.32 -54.47 -22.64
N HIS A 137 -8.94 -54.47 -21.35
CA HIS A 137 -9.64 -53.76 -20.31
C HIS A 137 -9.08 -52.38 -19.99
N TYR A 138 -7.80 -52.19 -20.13
CA TYR A 138 -7.08 -50.97 -19.72
C TYR A 138 -6.38 -50.23 -20.86
N GLY A 139 -6.39 -50.79 -22.06
CA GLY A 139 -5.69 -50.24 -23.23
C GLY A 139 -4.15 -50.37 -23.18
N ASN A 140 -3.62 -51.06 -22.15
CA ASN A 140 -2.18 -51.21 -21.95
C ASN A 140 -1.86 -52.64 -21.47
N PRO A 141 -0.89 -53.35 -22.15
CA PRO A 141 -0.53 -54.73 -21.80
C PRO A 141 0.12 -54.87 -20.42
N ASP A 142 0.71 -53.81 -19.89
CA ASP A 142 1.37 -53.85 -18.56
C ASP A 142 0.33 -53.70 -17.39
N GLY A 143 -0.95 -53.67 -17.68
CA GLY A 143 -2.03 -53.54 -16.70
C GLY A 143 -2.49 -52.09 -16.45
N PRO A 144 -3.33 -51.84 -15.44
CA PRO A 144 -3.74 -50.50 -15.11
C PRO A 144 -2.52 -49.70 -14.71
N GLN A 145 -1.95 -48.98 -15.67
CA GLN A 145 -1.06 -47.92 -15.33
C GLN A 145 -1.93 -46.91 -14.54
N ALA A 146 -1.72 -46.87 -13.22
CA ALA A 146 -2.09 -45.71 -12.48
C ALA A 146 -1.65 -44.54 -13.32
N MET A 147 -2.58 -43.67 -13.76
CA MET A 147 -2.21 -42.44 -14.42
C MET A 147 -1.07 -41.86 -13.59
N GLN A 148 0.15 -42.01 -14.05
CA GLN A 148 1.24 -41.24 -13.52
C GLN A 148 0.92 -39.85 -14.01
N PHE A 149 0.15 -39.13 -13.19
CA PHE A 149 0.22 -37.70 -13.19
C PHE A 149 1.71 -37.46 -13.03
N GLY A 150 2.39 -37.17 -14.12
CA GLY A 150 3.79 -36.79 -14.08
C GLY A 150 3.81 -35.52 -13.25
N ILE A 151 3.96 -35.70 -11.92
CA ILE A 151 4.30 -34.60 -11.07
C ILE A 151 5.62 -34.16 -11.64
N GLY A 152 5.65 -32.95 -12.26
CA GLY A 152 6.85 -32.39 -12.87
C GLY A 152 7.93 -32.06 -11.82
N LEU A 153 8.06 -32.94 -10.82
CA LEU A 153 9.07 -32.87 -9.79
C LEU A 153 10.34 -33.53 -10.33
N PRO A 154 11.50 -32.90 -10.14
CA PRO A 154 12.78 -33.51 -10.50
C PRO A 154 12.92 -34.90 -9.85
N ALA A 155 13.50 -35.86 -10.56
CA ALA A 155 13.61 -37.25 -10.12
C ALA A 155 14.23 -37.43 -8.72
N TRP A 156 15.20 -36.55 -8.36
CA TRP A 156 15.83 -36.58 -7.04
C TRP A 156 14.86 -36.31 -5.88
N ILE A 157 13.71 -35.66 -6.10
CA ILE A 157 12.68 -35.43 -5.08
C ILE A 157 11.85 -36.70 -4.83
N VAL A 158 11.69 -37.52 -5.86
CA VAL A 158 10.83 -38.73 -5.82
C VAL A 158 11.62 -39.98 -5.41
N GLU A 159 12.96 -39.95 -5.41
CA GLU A 159 13.79 -41.05 -4.98
C GLU A 159 13.53 -41.41 -3.49
N GLU A 160 13.31 -42.69 -3.23
CA GLU A 160 13.08 -43.20 -1.86
C GLU A 160 14.15 -42.76 -0.84
N LYS A 161 15.42 -42.71 -1.26
CA LYS A 161 16.53 -42.26 -0.43
C LYS A 161 16.40 -40.83 0.07
N ASN A 162 15.75 -39.96 -0.74
CA ASN A 162 15.60 -38.53 -0.45
C ASN A 162 14.24 -38.20 0.20
N SER A 163 13.33 -39.16 0.30
CA SER A 163 11.96 -38.93 0.75
C SER A 163 11.90 -38.34 2.17
N VAL A 164 12.77 -38.79 3.06
CA VAL A 164 12.86 -38.29 4.46
C VAL A 164 13.28 -36.81 4.48
N TRP A 165 14.27 -36.44 3.64
CA TRP A 165 14.74 -35.07 3.56
C TRP A 165 13.70 -34.15 2.91
N VAL A 166 13.03 -34.62 1.87
CA VAL A 166 11.94 -33.87 1.21
C VAL A 166 10.78 -33.66 2.16
N LEU A 167 10.38 -34.69 2.90
CA LEU A 167 9.33 -34.59 3.93
C LEU A 167 9.76 -33.65 5.06
N GLY A 168 11.03 -33.71 5.50
CA GLY A 168 11.60 -32.81 6.50
C GLY A 168 11.55 -31.34 6.05
N VAL A 169 11.99 -31.04 4.82
CA VAL A 169 11.94 -29.69 4.25
C VAL A 169 10.50 -29.23 4.10
N TYR A 170 9.60 -30.07 3.61
CA TYR A 170 8.18 -29.76 3.49
C TYR A 170 7.58 -29.42 4.86
N THR A 171 7.84 -30.26 5.87
CA THR A 171 7.37 -30.03 7.25
C THR A 171 7.92 -28.71 7.81
N LEU A 172 9.22 -28.43 7.58
CA LEU A 172 9.84 -27.19 8.04
C LEU A 172 9.21 -25.96 7.38
N ILE A 173 8.97 -25.99 6.07
CA ILE A 173 8.37 -24.86 5.34
C ILE A 173 6.90 -24.67 5.76
N PHE A 174 6.10 -25.72 5.79
CA PHE A 174 4.66 -25.59 6.03
C PHE A 174 4.27 -25.55 7.50
N MET A 175 4.97 -26.27 8.37
CA MET A 175 4.66 -26.28 9.80
C MET A 175 5.33 -25.15 10.58
N ILE A 176 6.51 -24.70 10.16
CA ILE A 176 7.27 -23.68 10.87
C ILE A 176 7.37 -22.38 10.03
N GLY A 177 7.82 -22.47 8.78
CA GLY A 177 8.11 -21.31 7.96
C GLY A 177 6.86 -20.48 7.65
N LEU A 178 5.79 -21.11 7.18
CA LEU A 178 4.56 -20.42 6.81
C LEU A 178 3.84 -19.82 8.03
N PRO A 179 3.60 -20.55 9.15
CA PRO A 179 3.01 -19.94 10.34
C PRO A 179 3.84 -18.81 10.94
N THR A 180 5.18 -18.94 10.96
CA THR A 180 6.05 -17.87 11.47
C THR A 180 6.03 -16.64 10.56
N ALA A 181 6.00 -16.81 9.24
CA ALA A 181 5.86 -15.72 8.27
C ALA A 181 4.51 -15.01 8.42
N VAL A 182 3.42 -15.77 8.54
CA VAL A 182 2.07 -15.24 8.77
C VAL A 182 1.99 -14.55 10.13
N TRP A 183 2.53 -15.14 11.18
CA TRP A 183 2.57 -14.54 12.52
C TRP A 183 3.36 -13.22 12.51
N TYR A 184 4.54 -13.18 11.85
CA TYR A 184 5.34 -11.97 11.72
C TYR A 184 4.59 -10.87 10.94
N TRP A 185 4.00 -11.23 9.82
CA TRP A 185 3.20 -10.30 9.01
C TRP A 185 1.99 -9.78 9.78
N TRP A 186 1.25 -10.67 10.44
CA TRP A 186 0.09 -10.33 11.27
C TRP A 186 0.46 -9.43 12.44
N SER A 187 1.50 -9.80 13.20
CA SER A 187 1.98 -9.02 14.34
C SER A 187 2.41 -7.61 13.95
N ARG A 188 2.92 -7.44 12.75
CA ARG A 188 3.31 -6.12 12.23
C ARG A 188 2.11 -5.34 11.69
N SER A 189 1.20 -5.99 11.00
CA SER A 189 0.02 -5.38 10.39
C SER A 189 -1.06 -5.03 11.42
N SER A 190 -1.24 -5.85 12.45
CA SER A 190 -2.29 -5.69 13.46
C SER A 190 -2.10 -4.49 14.41
N LYS A 191 -0.94 -3.84 14.39
CA LYS A 191 -0.67 -2.65 15.22
C LYS A 191 -1.28 -1.37 14.65
N PHE A 192 -1.68 -1.36 13.38
CA PHE A 192 -2.14 -0.16 12.69
C PHE A 192 -3.56 -0.34 12.18
N SER A 193 -4.34 0.75 12.25
CA SER A 193 -5.63 0.91 11.58
C SER A 193 -5.43 1.00 10.06
N SER A 194 -6.53 0.97 9.29
CA SER A 194 -6.55 1.12 7.83
C SER A 194 -5.81 2.38 7.33
N GLU A 195 -5.82 3.44 8.13
CA GLU A 195 -5.16 4.73 7.85
C GLU A 195 -3.71 4.83 8.40
N GLN A 196 -3.09 3.71 8.74
CA GLN A 196 -1.75 3.66 9.35
C GLN A 196 -1.65 4.39 10.70
N VAL A 197 -2.75 4.51 11.42
CA VAL A 197 -2.82 5.02 12.80
C VAL A 197 -2.72 3.84 13.76
N LEU A 198 -2.04 4.03 14.89
CA LEU A 198 -1.91 2.99 15.93
C LEU A 198 -3.30 2.65 16.51
N LEU A 199 -3.58 1.37 16.68
CA LEU A 199 -4.84 0.92 17.29
C LEU A 199 -5.03 1.45 18.71
N ASP A 200 -3.96 1.60 19.46
CA ASP A 200 -4.00 2.16 20.80
C ASP A 200 -4.44 3.65 20.77
N THR A 201 -4.06 4.40 19.73
CA THR A 201 -4.53 5.77 19.51
C THR A 201 -6.02 5.78 19.13
N THR A 202 -6.46 4.84 18.30
CA THR A 202 -7.88 4.69 17.97
C THR A 202 -8.72 4.39 19.21
N GLN A 203 -8.24 3.49 20.09
CA GLN A 203 -8.91 3.19 21.37
C GLN A 203 -8.96 4.42 22.29
N LEU A 204 -7.88 5.21 22.33
CA LEU A 204 -7.83 6.47 23.08
C LEU A 204 -8.87 7.46 22.57
N TYR A 205 -9.06 7.58 21.27
CA TYR A 205 -10.10 8.44 20.68
C TYR A 205 -11.50 7.96 21.05
N TYR A 206 -11.79 6.66 20.93
CA TYR A 206 -13.07 6.09 21.39
C TYR A 206 -13.34 6.39 22.85
N TYR A 207 -12.35 6.22 23.71
CA TYR A 207 -12.49 6.51 25.14
C TYR A 207 -12.88 7.97 25.38
N TYR A 208 -12.17 8.93 24.77
CA TYR A 208 -12.44 10.35 25.00
C TYR A 208 -13.77 10.80 24.42
N PHE A 209 -14.11 10.40 23.21
CA PHE A 209 -15.38 10.78 22.59
C PHE A 209 -16.59 10.14 23.28
N HIS A 210 -16.42 8.95 23.83
CA HIS A 210 -17.47 8.31 24.65
C HIS A 210 -17.58 8.96 26.03
N LYS A 211 -16.45 9.26 26.69
CA LYS A 211 -16.43 9.85 28.04
C LYS A 211 -16.93 11.29 28.06
N THR A 212 -16.55 12.10 27.06
CA THR A 212 -16.90 13.52 26.96
C THR A 212 -17.60 13.79 25.62
N PRO A 213 -18.91 13.55 25.52
CA PRO A 213 -19.63 13.69 24.26
C PRO A 213 -19.70 15.13 23.74
N HIS A 214 -19.57 16.13 24.62
CA HIS A 214 -19.52 17.53 24.23
C HIS A 214 -18.11 18.10 24.40
N MET A 215 -17.43 18.37 23.27
CA MET A 215 -16.07 18.90 23.25
C MET A 215 -15.98 20.13 22.35
N MET A 216 -15.38 21.18 22.90
CA MET A 216 -14.98 22.36 22.12
C MET A 216 -13.68 22.06 21.34
N LEU A 217 -13.41 22.83 20.28
CA LEU A 217 -12.23 22.72 19.43
C LEU A 217 -10.91 22.55 20.19
N ARG A 218 -10.69 23.35 21.25
CA ARG A 218 -9.47 23.25 22.07
C ARG A 218 -9.31 21.88 22.74
N ARG A 219 -10.41 21.29 23.20
CA ARG A 219 -10.40 19.96 23.82
C ARG A 219 -10.10 18.90 22.77
N VAL A 220 -10.66 19.01 21.57
CA VAL A 220 -10.38 18.13 20.44
C VAL A 220 -8.90 18.21 20.07
N LEU A 221 -8.31 19.40 19.99
CA LEU A 221 -6.86 19.58 19.74
C LEU A 221 -5.99 18.97 20.86
N MET A 222 -6.46 19.00 22.12
CA MET A 222 -5.74 18.33 23.22
C MET A 222 -5.78 16.80 23.07
N VAL A 223 -6.91 16.22 22.65
CA VAL A 223 -7.05 14.79 22.39
C VAL A 223 -6.17 14.40 21.20
N LEU A 224 -6.16 15.19 20.13
CA LEU A 224 -5.28 15.01 18.98
C LEU A 224 -3.79 15.01 19.39
N ALA A 225 -3.39 15.93 20.25
CA ALA A 225 -2.01 16.03 20.74
C ALA A 225 -1.60 14.87 21.67
N ALA A 226 -2.57 14.15 22.23
CA ALA A 226 -2.32 12.98 23.07
C ALA A 226 -2.16 11.67 22.30
N SER A 227 -2.18 11.72 20.97
CA SER A 227 -1.96 10.56 20.10
C SER A 227 -0.61 9.89 20.38
N LEU A 228 -0.63 8.57 20.47
CA LEU A 228 0.56 7.78 20.80
C LEU A 228 1.62 7.78 19.70
N GLU A 229 1.27 8.21 18.48
CA GLU A 229 2.21 8.49 17.41
C GLU A 229 3.26 9.54 17.76
N PHE A 230 2.97 10.36 18.76
CA PHE A 230 3.87 11.42 19.25
C PHE A 230 4.70 10.97 20.44
N GLU A 231 4.49 9.74 20.92
CA GLU A 231 5.25 9.15 22.02
C GLU A 231 6.41 8.31 21.50
N LYS A 232 7.60 8.50 22.06
CA LYS A 232 8.82 7.76 21.68
C LYS A 232 8.70 6.26 21.92
N GLY A 233 7.95 5.83 22.95
CA GLY A 233 7.75 4.41 23.25
C GLY A 233 7.02 3.64 22.13
N HIS A 234 6.15 4.31 21.40
CA HIS A 234 5.35 3.74 20.31
C HIS A 234 5.92 4.07 18.93
N ASN A 235 6.73 5.13 18.82
CA ASN A 235 7.26 5.60 17.56
C ASN A 235 8.74 6.00 17.68
N TYR A 236 9.62 5.23 17.07
CA TYR A 236 11.07 5.48 17.07
C TYR A 236 11.50 6.72 16.28
N GLU A 237 10.63 7.26 15.41
CA GLU A 237 10.92 8.50 14.65
C GLU A 237 10.91 9.75 15.56
N ILE A 238 10.37 9.64 16.77
CA ILE A 238 10.30 10.75 17.72
C ILE A 238 11.64 10.94 18.40
N VAL A 239 12.19 12.13 18.25
CA VAL A 239 13.45 12.54 18.88
C VAL A 239 13.17 13.39 20.11
N GLU A 240 13.64 12.94 21.27
CA GLU A 240 13.69 13.73 22.49
C GLU A 240 15.08 14.35 22.64
N ARG A 241 15.12 15.65 22.78
CA ARG A 241 16.36 16.41 22.90
C ARG A 241 16.47 17.04 24.30
N PRO A 242 17.66 17.16 24.88
CA PRO A 242 17.86 17.88 26.13
C PRO A 242 17.42 19.36 26.04
N THR A 243 17.51 19.96 24.85
CA THR A 243 17.08 21.34 24.56
C THR A 243 15.59 21.55 24.73
N ASP A 244 14.78 20.48 24.59
CA ASP A 244 13.32 20.53 24.74
C ASP A 244 12.91 21.03 26.13
N ASN A 245 13.70 20.70 27.17
CA ASN A 245 13.44 21.13 28.55
C ASN A 245 13.54 22.65 28.76
N ALA A 246 14.27 23.34 27.89
CA ALA A 246 14.40 24.80 27.94
C ALA A 246 13.46 25.49 26.94
N GLU A 247 13.40 24.97 25.70
CA GLU A 247 12.64 25.57 24.60
C GLU A 247 11.12 25.45 24.78
N ILE A 248 10.63 24.29 25.26
CA ILE A 248 9.18 24.08 25.44
C ILE A 248 8.57 24.99 26.49
N PRO A 249 9.14 25.16 27.69
CA PRO A 249 8.59 26.10 28.67
C PRO A 249 8.60 27.56 28.20
N GLN A 250 9.60 27.96 27.40
CA GLN A 250 9.63 29.32 26.80
C GLN A 250 8.50 29.48 25.77
N LEU A 251 8.31 28.48 24.91
CA LEU A 251 7.21 28.45 23.94
C LEU A 251 5.86 28.47 24.63
N MET A 252 5.70 27.72 25.73
CA MET A 252 4.45 27.67 26.50
C MET A 252 4.07 29.05 27.10
N LYS A 253 5.04 29.86 27.48
CA LYS A 253 4.79 31.22 27.98
C LYS A 253 4.26 32.17 26.90
N SER A 254 4.65 31.97 25.66
CA SER A 254 4.21 32.79 24.51
C SER A 254 2.84 32.37 23.95
N LEU A 255 2.32 31.19 24.36
CA LEU A 255 1.08 30.65 23.84
C LEU A 255 -0.12 30.87 24.77
N PRO A 256 -1.27 31.34 24.25
CA PRO A 256 -2.45 31.56 25.06
C PRO A 256 -3.15 30.24 25.42
N ASN A 257 -3.47 30.07 26.72
CA ASN A 257 -4.40 29.06 27.24
C ASN A 257 -4.13 27.60 26.78
N LEU A 258 -2.92 27.11 27.00
CA LEU A 258 -2.52 25.71 26.67
C LEU A 258 -3.25 24.62 27.49
N GLY A 259 -3.98 24.98 28.55
CA GLY A 259 -4.64 24.00 29.42
C GLY A 259 -3.65 23.14 30.21
N ILE A 260 -2.54 23.71 30.65
CA ILE A 260 -1.44 23.04 31.39
C ILE A 260 -1.93 22.38 32.67
N ASN A 261 -2.94 22.96 33.32
CA ASN A 261 -3.50 22.47 34.59
C ASN A 261 -4.34 21.20 34.49
N ASN A 262 -4.43 20.62 33.29
CA ASN A 262 -5.15 19.36 33.08
C ASN A 262 -4.33 18.19 33.65
N LYS A 263 -4.85 17.53 34.69
CA LYS A 263 -4.25 16.36 35.33
C LYS A 263 -4.71 15.03 34.67
N GLU A 264 -5.53 15.07 33.65
CA GLU A 264 -6.09 13.89 33.00
C GLU A 264 -5.05 13.17 32.13
N ARG A 265 -4.84 11.90 32.42
CA ARG A 265 -3.92 11.04 31.64
C ARG A 265 -4.60 10.57 30.34
N PRO A 266 -3.92 10.51 29.19
CA PRO A 266 -2.51 10.88 28.92
C PRO A 266 -2.31 12.37 28.52
N LEU A 267 -3.32 13.22 28.58
CA LEU A 267 -3.25 14.63 28.17
C LEU A 267 -2.19 15.44 28.94
N CYS A 268 -1.81 14.99 30.15
CA CYS A 268 -0.79 15.62 30.99
C CYS A 268 0.64 15.11 30.73
N PHE A 269 0.82 14.10 29.88
CA PHE A 269 2.15 13.56 29.64
C PHE A 269 3.04 14.51 28.83
N VAL A 270 4.35 14.42 29.05
CA VAL A 270 5.33 15.32 28.46
C VAL A 270 5.23 15.37 26.92
N TYR A 271 5.10 14.22 26.29
CA TYR A 271 4.95 14.15 24.83
C TYR A 271 3.68 14.84 24.33
N SER A 272 2.55 14.68 25.05
CA SER A 272 1.28 15.32 24.71
C SER A 272 1.35 16.85 24.89
N VAL A 273 2.02 17.31 25.94
CA VAL A 273 2.24 18.75 26.18
C VAL A 273 3.14 19.33 25.09
N LYS A 274 4.22 18.65 24.71
CA LYS A 274 5.10 19.04 23.60
C LYS A 274 4.32 19.12 22.29
N ALA A 275 3.59 18.07 21.93
CA ALA A 275 2.80 18.03 20.70
C ALA A 275 1.75 19.15 20.66
N ARG A 276 1.03 19.37 21.76
CA ARG A 276 0.05 20.45 21.89
C ARG A 276 0.68 21.83 21.73
N SER A 277 1.83 22.06 22.37
CA SER A 277 2.55 23.34 22.24
C SER A 277 2.97 23.60 20.79
N LEU A 278 3.41 22.57 20.07
CA LEU A 278 3.81 22.68 18.66
C LEU A 278 2.62 22.85 17.71
N ILE A 279 1.47 22.19 17.97
CA ILE A 279 0.23 22.42 17.22
C ILE A 279 -0.27 23.86 17.45
N PHE A 280 -0.26 24.35 18.67
CA PHE A 280 -0.69 25.72 18.99
C PHE A 280 0.25 26.76 18.38
N ALA A 281 1.57 26.52 18.43
CA ALA A 281 2.56 27.36 17.74
C ALA A 281 2.35 27.41 16.22
N HIS A 282 1.94 26.28 15.62
CA HIS A 282 1.59 26.21 14.21
C HIS A 282 0.35 27.06 13.90
N LEU A 283 -0.72 26.92 14.67
CA LEU A 283 -1.95 27.68 14.48
C LEU A 283 -1.75 29.19 14.74
N SER A 284 -0.83 29.54 15.64
CA SER A 284 -0.45 30.94 15.92
C SER A 284 0.65 31.47 15.00
N ARG A 285 1.12 30.66 14.02
CA ARG A 285 2.18 31.01 13.06
C ARG A 285 3.48 31.50 13.69
N LEU A 286 3.82 31.01 14.90
CA LEU A 286 5.04 31.39 15.57
C LEU A 286 6.26 30.82 14.88
N SER A 287 7.31 31.63 14.75
CA SER A 287 8.62 31.19 14.27
C SER A 287 9.30 30.33 15.34
N LEU A 288 9.77 29.15 14.97
CA LEU A 288 10.45 28.20 15.83
C LEU A 288 11.90 28.01 15.38
N SER A 289 12.77 27.57 16.28
CA SER A 289 14.16 27.22 15.99
C SER A 289 14.22 26.17 14.87
N LYS A 290 14.95 26.50 13.79
CA LYS A 290 14.97 25.70 12.54
C LYS A 290 15.50 24.27 12.72
N ASN A 291 16.43 24.07 13.65
CA ASN A 291 17.14 22.80 13.81
C ASN A 291 16.51 21.86 14.85
N THR A 292 15.55 22.32 15.63
CA THR A 292 14.96 21.59 16.75
C THR A 292 13.43 21.51 16.63
N LEU A 293 12.70 22.41 17.28
CA LEU A 293 11.24 22.39 17.37
C LEU A 293 10.53 22.56 16.01
N HIS A 294 11.17 23.21 15.05
CA HIS A 294 10.56 23.35 13.71
C HIS A 294 10.44 22.00 12.99
N GLN A 295 11.44 21.13 13.09
CA GLN A 295 11.39 19.79 12.50
C GLN A 295 10.31 18.93 13.15
N ASP A 296 10.23 18.99 14.49
CA ASP A 296 9.22 18.26 15.23
C ASP A 296 7.79 18.77 14.90
N ARG A 297 7.63 20.09 14.74
CA ARG A 297 6.38 20.69 14.28
C ARG A 297 5.97 20.18 12.88
N LEU A 298 6.91 20.14 11.93
CA LEU A 298 6.64 19.63 10.59
C LEU A 298 6.21 18.16 10.61
N TYR A 299 6.84 17.34 11.45
CA TYR A 299 6.45 15.95 11.65
C TYR A 299 5.03 15.83 12.17
N ILE A 300 4.70 16.53 13.27
CA ILE A 300 3.38 16.53 13.89
C ILE A 300 2.31 16.99 12.91
N VAL A 301 2.52 18.15 12.25
CA VAL A 301 1.56 18.70 11.30
C VAL A 301 1.32 17.75 10.12
N LYS A 302 2.35 17.03 9.65
CA LYS A 302 2.23 16.03 8.60
C LYS A 302 1.37 14.83 9.01
N LYS A 303 1.41 14.44 10.29
CA LYS A 303 0.62 13.31 10.80
C LYS A 303 -0.83 13.70 11.16
N CYS A 304 -1.08 14.95 11.52
CA CYS A 304 -2.39 15.43 11.96
C CYS A 304 -3.56 15.09 10.99
N PRO A 305 -3.45 15.21 9.65
CA PRO A 305 -4.58 14.89 8.77
C PRO A 305 -5.05 13.44 8.89
N TYR A 306 -4.12 12.48 9.01
CA TYR A 306 -4.44 11.06 9.19
C TYR A 306 -5.11 10.80 10.54
N LEU A 307 -4.59 11.42 11.59
CA LEU A 307 -5.15 11.34 12.95
C LEU A 307 -6.54 11.94 13.03
N ILE A 308 -6.78 13.07 12.38
CA ILE A 308 -8.10 13.71 12.35
C ILE A 308 -9.09 12.86 11.55
N HIS A 309 -8.66 12.24 10.44
CA HIS A 309 -9.50 11.32 9.69
C HIS A 309 -9.94 10.13 10.58
N GLU A 310 -9.00 9.56 11.33
CA GLU A 310 -9.31 8.50 12.30
C GLU A 310 -10.26 8.97 13.40
N MET A 311 -10.07 10.19 13.94
CA MET A 311 -10.99 10.77 14.91
C MET A 311 -12.42 10.88 14.36
N VAL A 312 -12.58 11.34 13.12
CA VAL A 312 -13.89 11.45 12.45
C VAL A 312 -14.50 10.07 12.25
N SER A 313 -13.69 9.08 11.85
CA SER A 313 -14.10 7.68 11.72
C SER A 313 -14.60 7.11 13.05
N CYS A 314 -13.87 7.32 14.14
CA CYS A 314 -14.27 6.90 15.48
C CYS A 314 -15.60 7.53 15.92
N ILE A 315 -15.80 8.82 15.68
CA ILE A 315 -17.06 9.51 15.98
C ILE A 315 -18.21 8.90 15.15
N SER A 316 -18.00 8.67 13.86
CA SER A 316 -19.00 8.07 12.98
C SER A 316 -19.41 6.69 13.49
N GLN A 317 -18.45 5.87 13.90
CA GLN A 317 -18.75 4.54 14.46
C GLN A 317 -19.48 4.63 15.81
N LEU A 318 -19.13 5.59 16.69
CA LEU A 318 -19.86 5.81 17.92
C LEU A 318 -21.32 6.22 17.66
N ILE A 319 -21.57 7.05 16.65
CA ILE A 319 -22.92 7.44 16.24
C ILE A 319 -23.72 6.20 15.77
N LEU A 320 -23.11 5.35 14.94
CA LEU A 320 -23.74 4.10 14.48
C LEU A 320 -24.04 3.14 15.63
N LEU A 321 -23.13 2.99 16.60
CA LEU A 321 -23.33 2.16 17.79
C LEU A 321 -24.43 2.72 18.69
N ALA A 322 -24.52 4.06 18.84
CA ALA A 322 -25.59 4.69 19.58
C ALA A 322 -26.96 4.52 18.90
N HIS A 323 -27.00 4.63 17.56
CA HIS A 323 -28.22 4.37 16.79
C HIS A 323 -28.68 2.91 16.89
N ALA A 324 -27.72 1.97 16.95
CA ALA A 324 -28.00 0.55 17.19
C ALA A 324 -28.39 0.23 18.66
N GLY A 325 -28.50 1.23 19.54
CA GLY A 325 -28.86 1.06 20.95
C GLY A 325 -27.78 0.43 21.82
N ARG A 326 -26.56 0.27 21.32
CA ARG A 326 -25.44 -0.35 22.07
C ARG A 326 -24.76 0.62 23.04
N ILE A 327 -24.85 1.92 22.81
CA ILE A 327 -24.25 2.98 23.62
C ILE A 327 -25.31 4.03 23.94
N ALA A 328 -25.37 4.43 25.21
CA ALA A 328 -26.36 5.42 25.69
C ALA A 328 -25.96 6.88 25.40
N ARG A 329 -24.67 7.15 25.20
CA ARG A 329 -24.13 8.51 25.04
C ARG A 329 -23.73 8.76 23.59
N LEU A 330 -24.39 9.74 22.96
CA LEU A 330 -24.11 10.18 21.59
C LEU A 330 -23.16 11.38 21.62
N PRO A 331 -22.09 11.41 20.78
CA PRO A 331 -21.31 12.62 20.56
C PRO A 331 -22.17 13.78 20.06
N SER A 332 -22.00 14.98 20.62
CA SER A 332 -22.77 16.16 20.22
C SER A 332 -22.36 16.65 18.83
N LEU A 333 -23.27 17.33 18.15
CA LEU A 333 -23.00 17.92 16.84
C LEU A 333 -21.80 18.89 16.90
N ASP A 334 -21.67 19.66 17.97
CA ASP A 334 -20.53 20.57 18.18
C ASP A 334 -19.20 19.83 18.18
N THR A 335 -19.15 18.62 18.78
CA THR A 335 -17.93 17.78 18.78
C THR A 335 -17.59 17.29 17.39
N VAL A 336 -18.57 16.85 16.61
CA VAL A 336 -18.40 16.42 15.23
C VAL A 336 -17.84 17.59 14.40
N GLU A 337 -18.50 18.73 14.48
CA GLU A 337 -18.12 19.94 13.74
C GLU A 337 -16.74 20.44 14.16
N ALA A 338 -16.43 20.49 15.45
CA ALA A 338 -15.12 20.88 15.95
C ALA A 338 -14.01 19.95 15.44
N THR A 339 -14.26 18.63 15.38
CA THR A 339 -13.30 17.66 14.88
C THR A 339 -13.06 17.82 13.36
N MET A 340 -14.12 18.01 12.59
CA MET A 340 -14.00 18.26 11.16
C MET A 340 -13.28 19.58 10.85
N ARG A 341 -13.59 20.64 11.59
CA ARG A 341 -12.92 21.96 11.47
C ARG A 341 -11.43 21.90 11.77
N CYS A 342 -10.98 21.01 12.69
CA CYS A 342 -9.56 20.84 12.99
C CYS A 342 -8.72 20.62 11.73
N SER A 343 -9.20 19.85 10.75
CA SER A 343 -8.47 19.57 9.51
C SER A 343 -8.17 20.87 8.74
N ALA A 344 -9.19 21.68 8.51
CA ALA A 344 -9.04 22.95 7.81
C ALA A 344 -8.11 23.93 8.54
N LEU A 345 -8.25 24.04 9.87
CA LEU A 345 -7.45 24.95 10.68
C LEU A 345 -5.96 24.57 10.69
N ILE A 346 -5.64 23.27 10.78
CA ILE A 346 -4.25 22.79 10.75
C ILE A 346 -3.63 23.00 9.38
N VAL A 347 -4.37 22.72 8.30
CA VAL A 347 -3.86 22.94 6.94
C VAL A 347 -3.59 24.41 6.66
N GLN A 348 -4.47 25.30 7.14
CA GLN A 348 -4.38 26.75 6.93
C GLN A 348 -3.44 27.45 7.93
N ALA A 349 -3.06 26.78 9.00
CA ALA A 349 -2.34 27.36 10.14
C ALA A 349 -3.05 28.61 10.68
N LEU A 350 -4.34 28.47 11.04
CA LEU A 350 -5.19 29.54 11.54
C LEU A 350 -6.04 29.08 12.71
N TRP A 351 -6.30 29.99 13.66
CA TRP A 351 -7.29 29.79 14.70
C TRP A 351 -8.70 30.10 14.19
N GLU A 352 -9.71 29.44 14.78
CA GLU A 352 -11.11 29.59 14.43
C GLU A 352 -11.62 31.05 14.41
N LYS A 353 -11.08 31.90 15.30
CA LYS A 353 -11.47 33.32 15.43
C LYS A 353 -10.69 34.26 14.53
N GLN A 354 -9.66 33.78 13.85
CA GLN A 354 -8.87 34.58 12.93
C GLN A 354 -9.60 34.79 11.59
N SER A 355 -9.22 35.87 10.91
CA SER A 355 -9.82 36.21 9.62
C SER A 355 -9.47 35.17 8.54
N PRO A 356 -10.44 34.69 7.75
CA PRO A 356 -10.17 33.86 6.59
C PRO A 356 -9.24 34.50 5.56
N LEU A 357 -9.11 35.81 5.54
CA LEU A 357 -8.21 36.55 4.64
C LEU A 357 -6.73 36.24 4.87
N LEU A 358 -6.38 35.82 6.09
CA LEU A 358 -5.02 35.39 6.41
C LEU A 358 -4.59 34.08 5.73
N GLN A 359 -5.48 33.40 5.02
CA GLN A 359 -5.11 32.26 4.16
C GLN A 359 -4.33 32.72 2.92
N LEU A 360 -4.49 33.96 2.52
CA LEU A 360 -3.81 34.50 1.36
C LEU A 360 -2.33 34.73 1.65
N PRO A 361 -1.45 34.45 0.68
CA PRO A 361 -0.03 34.72 0.82
C PRO A 361 0.21 36.23 1.00
N HIS A 362 1.28 36.59 1.69
CA HIS A 362 1.71 37.98 1.91
C HIS A 362 0.72 38.88 2.67
N ILE A 363 -0.37 38.33 3.22
CA ILE A 363 -1.32 39.08 4.05
C ILE A 363 -1.04 38.80 5.53
N GLU A 364 -0.66 39.84 6.27
CA GLU A 364 -0.38 39.80 7.70
C GLU A 364 -1.55 40.42 8.50
N GLU A 365 -1.57 40.17 9.81
CA GLU A 365 -2.64 40.68 10.68
C GLU A 365 -2.76 42.21 10.66
N ASP A 366 -1.63 42.93 10.55
CA ASP A 366 -1.58 44.38 10.45
C ASP A 366 -2.32 44.93 9.23
N MET A 367 -2.42 44.14 8.19
CA MET A 367 -3.10 44.53 6.93
C MET A 367 -4.62 44.41 7.07
N LEU A 368 -5.13 43.60 7.99
CA LEU A 368 -6.57 43.37 8.15
C LEU A 368 -7.35 44.66 8.45
N LYS A 369 -6.71 45.65 9.08
CA LYS A 369 -7.31 46.97 9.33
C LYS A 369 -7.79 47.68 8.07
N TYR A 370 -7.14 47.45 6.93
CA TYR A 370 -7.53 48.01 5.65
C TYR A 370 -8.78 47.32 5.07
N PHE A 371 -8.94 46.02 5.32
CA PHE A 371 -10.10 45.25 4.90
C PHE A 371 -11.34 45.53 5.74
N TYR A 372 -11.20 45.80 7.03
CA TYR A 372 -12.31 46.07 7.93
C TYR A 372 -12.69 47.57 8.04
N SER A 373 -12.22 48.38 7.11
CA SER A 373 -12.61 49.79 7.07
C SER A 373 -14.14 49.95 6.92
N ARG A 374 -14.71 50.97 7.59
CA ARG A 374 -16.16 51.27 7.57
C ARG A 374 -16.78 51.31 6.16
N LYS A 375 -16.00 51.72 5.17
CA LYS A 375 -16.48 51.83 3.77
C LYS A 375 -16.47 50.46 3.02
N ARG A 376 -15.66 49.47 3.42
CA ARG A 376 -15.42 48.27 2.58
C ARG A 376 -15.82 46.96 3.26
N ASN A 377 -15.64 46.80 4.57
CA ASN A 377 -16.02 45.67 5.44
C ASN A 377 -15.92 44.30 4.80
N ILE A 378 -14.73 43.98 4.23
CA ILE A 378 -14.44 42.73 3.54
C ILE A 378 -14.07 41.66 4.56
N LYS A 379 -14.89 40.63 4.70
CA LYS A 379 -14.70 39.53 5.68
C LYS A 379 -14.39 38.19 5.05
N SER A 380 -14.61 38.03 3.73
CA SER A 380 -14.46 36.75 3.05
C SER A 380 -13.61 36.86 1.79
N LEU A 381 -12.96 35.74 1.42
CA LEU A 381 -12.20 35.60 0.16
C LEU A 381 -13.08 35.87 -1.06
N LYS A 382 -14.33 35.44 -1.02
CA LYS A 382 -15.30 35.65 -2.10
C LYS A 382 -15.55 37.12 -2.36
N GLN A 383 -15.73 37.93 -1.29
CA GLN A 383 -15.89 39.39 -1.41
C GLN A 383 -14.65 40.04 -2.03
N LEU A 384 -13.44 39.61 -1.63
CA LEU A 384 -12.19 40.12 -2.19
C LEU A 384 -12.06 39.78 -3.67
N ALA A 385 -12.39 38.57 -4.08
CA ALA A 385 -12.29 38.14 -5.46
C ALA A 385 -13.30 38.84 -6.41
N GLN A 386 -14.47 39.17 -5.88
CA GLN A 386 -15.53 39.87 -6.66
C GLN A 386 -15.28 41.37 -6.82
N MET A 387 -14.31 41.94 -6.11
CA MET A 387 -13.97 43.37 -6.23
C MET A 387 -13.31 43.67 -7.57
N LYS A 388 -13.43 44.94 -8.01
CA LYS A 388 -12.72 45.47 -9.20
C LYS A 388 -11.21 45.51 -8.91
N ASP A 389 -10.40 45.31 -9.93
CA ASP A 389 -8.93 45.23 -9.81
C ASP A 389 -8.31 46.49 -9.22
N ASP A 390 -8.80 47.68 -9.64
CA ASP A 390 -8.31 48.96 -9.13
C ASP A 390 -8.58 49.11 -7.63
N GLU A 391 -9.75 48.68 -7.17
CA GLU A 391 -10.11 48.72 -5.76
C GLU A 391 -9.25 47.75 -4.92
N ARG A 392 -8.99 46.55 -5.45
CA ARG A 392 -8.09 45.58 -4.82
C ARG A 392 -6.67 46.09 -4.71
N LYS A 393 -6.11 46.63 -5.80
CA LYS A 393 -4.80 47.27 -5.77
C LYS A 393 -4.71 48.43 -4.79
N SER A 394 -5.76 49.23 -4.69
CA SER A 394 -5.81 50.34 -3.70
C SER A 394 -5.81 49.81 -2.25
N LEU A 395 -6.33 48.62 -2.03
CA LEU A 395 -6.40 47.95 -0.73
C LEU A 395 -5.07 47.32 -0.33
N LEU A 396 -4.35 46.77 -1.30
CA LEU A 396 -3.11 46.04 -1.16
C LEU A 396 -1.88 46.87 -1.53
N ARG A 397 -1.90 48.18 -1.29
CA ARG A 397 -0.79 49.11 -1.66
C ARG A 397 0.55 48.78 -1.01
N SER A 398 0.54 48.02 0.10
CA SER A 398 1.76 47.61 0.82
C SER A 398 2.45 46.39 0.20
N ILE A 399 1.85 45.80 -0.83
CA ILE A 399 2.34 44.56 -1.47
C ILE A 399 2.86 44.89 -2.86
N ASN A 400 4.00 44.26 -3.25
CA ASN A 400 4.58 44.40 -4.57
C ASN A 400 3.70 43.77 -5.66
N ASP A 401 3.86 44.18 -6.92
CA ASP A 401 3.03 43.69 -8.04
C ASP A 401 3.13 42.15 -8.22
N GLU A 402 4.29 41.54 -7.94
CA GLU A 402 4.45 40.08 -7.98
C GLU A 402 3.65 39.40 -6.85
N GLN A 403 3.77 39.91 -5.64
CA GLN A 403 3.01 39.43 -4.48
C GLN A 403 1.48 39.62 -4.69
N TYR A 404 1.09 40.71 -5.33
CA TYR A 404 -0.30 40.95 -5.72
C TYR A 404 -0.82 39.87 -6.67
N LYS A 405 -0.05 39.52 -7.70
CA LYS A 405 -0.42 38.42 -8.62
C LYS A 405 -0.58 37.08 -7.87
N ASP A 406 0.26 36.79 -6.91
CA ASP A 406 0.16 35.58 -6.08
C ASP A 406 -1.14 35.57 -5.26
N VAL A 407 -1.48 36.70 -4.61
CA VAL A 407 -2.73 36.86 -3.84
C VAL A 407 -3.94 36.60 -4.73
N ILE A 408 -3.99 37.19 -5.93
CA ILE A 408 -5.10 37.01 -6.88
C ILE A 408 -5.19 35.57 -7.36
N LYS A 409 -4.07 34.97 -7.72
CA LYS A 409 -4.03 33.57 -8.18
C LYS A 409 -4.59 32.62 -7.14
N VAL A 410 -4.17 32.76 -5.86
CA VAL A 410 -4.65 31.93 -4.76
C VAL A 410 -6.12 32.23 -4.47
N SER A 411 -6.56 33.49 -4.46
CA SER A 411 -7.95 33.85 -4.21
C SER A 411 -8.92 33.27 -5.25
N LEU A 412 -8.52 33.22 -6.52
CA LEU A 412 -9.30 32.62 -7.61
C LEU A 412 -9.27 31.08 -7.58
N SER A 413 -8.15 30.47 -7.11
CA SER A 413 -8.06 29.01 -7.02
C SER A 413 -8.88 28.42 -5.87
N VAL A 414 -9.02 29.15 -4.77
CA VAL A 414 -9.83 28.73 -3.60
C VAL A 414 -11.33 28.84 -3.87
N LEU A 415 -11.75 29.66 -4.85
CA LEU A 415 -13.15 29.87 -5.18
C LEU A 415 -13.68 28.93 -6.29
N LYS A 416 -12.80 28.23 -6.95
CA LYS A 416 -13.15 27.13 -7.89
C LYS A 416 -13.40 25.83 -7.17
#